data_f063eee98c7c5f0fec9b622115c6767a
#
_entry.id   f063eee98c7c5f0fec9b622115c6767a
#
_cell.length_a   1.000
_cell.length_b   1.000
_cell.length_c   1.000
_cell.angle_alpha   90.00
_cell.angle_beta   90.00
_cell.angle_gamma   90.00
#
_symmetry.space_group_name_H-M   'P 1'
#
loop_
_entity.id
_entity.type
_entity.pdbx_description
1 polymer ?
#
loop_
_entity_poly.entity_id
_entity_poly.type
_entity_poly.pdbx_seq_one_letter_code
_entity_poly.pdbx_strand_id
1 'polypeptide(L)'
;MGAAQFRPHPAQIMNIPAERLNRFTTDVLCACGMPAADAAITAACIIEGDLTGADAHGIFRLPQYVDAFDKKHINPQATLTIIDQGPATALIDGDNGMGHLAVERATRLAIELAQNAGLAWVGVRHSNHAGAGGVYAAMATDAGMVGIYGAVSGFNQMAPWGGAEPLLGTNPLAIGIPAGQQPAVIIDTATSVASAGMIKAAALRGEKIPAGWMIDPASGDAVTDPAAMMQSLLTPIGAHKGSGLALAIGLLAGTLNGASFGRDIPRSGSGFGVNSGQFIIVLDVARFTPREQFEAEIDRHSTDLAHSQALPGAAPVRVPGHTRAQKKQTRLANGIDISAALAQQLNALAQRFTLQPL
;
A
#
# COMPACT_ATOMS: atom_id res chain seq x y z
N MET A 1 -41.41 -30.86 0.47
CA MET A 1 -40.10 -30.99 1.11
C MET A 1 -39.35 -29.70 0.80
N GLY A 2 -39.24 -28.82 1.80
CA GLY A 2 -38.73 -27.47 1.63
C GLY A 2 -37.20 -27.44 1.46
N ALA A 3 -36.74 -26.71 0.48
CA ALA A 3 -35.34 -26.40 0.30
C ALA A 3 -34.90 -25.47 1.45
N ALA A 4 -34.04 -25.98 2.32
CA ALA A 4 -33.39 -25.18 3.36
C ALA A 4 -32.51 -24.13 2.68
N GLN A 5 -32.94 -22.88 2.75
CA GLN A 5 -32.13 -21.73 2.37
C GLN A 5 -30.89 -21.68 3.30
N PHE A 6 -29.75 -22.01 2.74
CA PHE A 6 -28.44 -21.79 3.38
C PHE A 6 -28.26 -20.29 3.52
N ARG A 7 -28.60 -19.69 4.65
CA ARG A 7 -28.20 -18.33 5.02
C ARG A 7 -26.75 -18.45 5.50
N PRO A 8 -25.79 -17.80 4.85
CA PRO A 8 -24.45 -17.75 5.42
C PRO A 8 -24.55 -17.06 6.79
N HIS A 9 -24.02 -17.72 7.82
CA HIS A 9 -23.83 -17.11 9.14
C HIS A 9 -23.06 -15.78 8.96
N PRO A 10 -23.45 -14.70 9.63
CA PRO A 10 -22.64 -13.49 9.64
C PRO A 10 -21.23 -13.89 10.07
N ALA A 11 -20.23 -13.57 9.25
CA ALA A 11 -18.83 -13.87 9.53
C ALA A 11 -18.53 -13.32 10.94
N GLN A 12 -18.17 -14.19 11.86
CA GLN A 12 -17.85 -13.79 13.22
C GLN A 12 -16.61 -12.90 13.15
N ILE A 13 -16.78 -11.60 13.41
CA ILE A 13 -15.72 -10.61 13.42
C ILE A 13 -15.16 -10.58 14.84
N MET A 14 -13.84 -10.63 14.96
CA MET A 14 -13.11 -10.48 16.21
C MET A 14 -12.40 -9.12 16.20
N ASN A 15 -12.64 -8.30 17.22
CA ASN A 15 -11.90 -7.05 17.41
C ASN A 15 -10.67 -7.33 18.25
N ILE A 16 -9.49 -7.20 17.64
CA ILE A 16 -8.20 -7.49 18.29
C ILE A 16 -7.44 -6.18 18.47
N PRO A 17 -6.94 -5.89 19.69
CA PRO A 17 -6.13 -4.71 19.93
C PRO A 17 -4.93 -4.63 18.98
N ALA A 18 -4.67 -3.45 18.41
CA ALA A 18 -3.59 -3.23 17.45
C ALA A 18 -2.22 -3.64 18.02
N GLU A 19 -1.98 -3.40 19.30
CA GLU A 19 -0.75 -3.79 19.98
C GLU A 19 -0.55 -5.32 20.01
N ARG A 20 -1.64 -6.09 20.21
CA ARG A 20 -1.60 -7.56 20.17
C ARG A 20 -1.28 -8.06 18.76
N LEU A 21 -1.91 -7.48 17.72
CA LEU A 21 -1.63 -7.81 16.33
C LEU A 21 -0.19 -7.44 15.95
N ASN A 22 0.31 -6.29 16.41
CA ASN A 22 1.68 -5.87 16.17
C ASN A 22 2.68 -6.86 16.77
N ARG A 23 2.50 -7.24 18.04
CA ARG A 23 3.35 -8.24 18.71
C ARG A 23 3.30 -9.58 17.97
N PHE A 24 2.10 -10.07 17.66
CA PHE A 24 1.93 -11.32 16.92
C PHE A 24 2.64 -11.28 15.56
N THR A 25 2.49 -10.19 14.81
CA THR A 25 3.15 -10.02 13.51
C THR A 25 4.67 -10.00 13.67
N THR A 26 5.20 -9.31 14.68
CA THR A 26 6.63 -9.29 15.00
C THR A 26 7.13 -10.70 15.30
N ASP A 27 6.43 -11.46 16.16
CA ASP A 27 6.82 -12.81 16.55
C ASP A 27 6.83 -13.78 15.34
N VAL A 28 5.84 -13.69 14.46
CA VAL A 28 5.80 -14.47 13.21
C VAL A 28 6.98 -14.12 12.30
N LEU A 29 7.29 -12.83 12.11
CA LEU A 29 8.42 -12.39 11.28
C LEU A 29 9.77 -12.83 11.88
N CYS A 30 9.92 -12.77 13.19
CA CYS A 30 11.11 -13.32 13.88
C CYS A 30 11.23 -14.82 13.67
N ALA A 31 10.11 -15.56 13.74
CA ALA A 31 10.10 -17.00 13.49
C ALA A 31 10.45 -17.35 12.04
N CYS A 32 10.24 -16.44 11.09
CA CYS A 32 10.72 -16.55 9.70
C CYS A 32 12.22 -16.21 9.55
N GLY A 33 12.91 -15.80 10.63
CA GLY A 33 14.34 -15.52 10.64
C GLY A 33 14.71 -14.03 10.54
N MET A 34 13.74 -13.11 10.61
CA MET A 34 14.06 -11.67 10.65
C MET A 34 14.68 -11.28 12.01
N PRO A 35 15.68 -10.39 12.02
CA PRO A 35 16.15 -9.76 13.25
C PRO A 35 15.01 -9.02 13.98
N ALA A 36 14.96 -9.10 15.31
CA ALA A 36 13.83 -8.60 16.10
C ALA A 36 13.54 -7.10 15.87
N ALA A 37 14.58 -6.28 15.72
CA ALA A 37 14.40 -4.85 15.44
C ALA A 37 13.75 -4.59 14.08
N ASP A 38 14.15 -5.31 13.03
CA ASP A 38 13.62 -5.18 11.67
C ASP A 38 12.21 -5.77 11.56
N ALA A 39 11.96 -6.86 12.27
CA ALA A 39 10.63 -7.46 12.39
C ALA A 39 9.63 -6.49 13.05
N ALA A 40 10.05 -5.81 14.12
CA ALA A 40 9.21 -4.81 14.81
C ALA A 40 8.86 -3.61 13.90
N ILE A 41 9.83 -3.08 13.14
CA ILE A 41 9.59 -2.01 12.17
C ILE A 41 8.63 -2.47 11.08
N THR A 42 8.87 -3.66 10.53
CA THR A 42 8.02 -4.24 9.48
C THR A 42 6.59 -4.46 9.98
N ALA A 43 6.42 -5.01 11.18
CA ALA A 43 5.12 -5.24 11.81
C ALA A 43 4.38 -3.91 12.04
N ALA A 44 5.07 -2.89 12.53
CA ALA A 44 4.48 -1.56 12.73
C ALA A 44 3.92 -0.98 11.41
N CYS A 45 4.65 -1.08 10.29
CA CYS A 45 4.17 -0.64 8.99
C CYS A 45 2.95 -1.44 8.51
N ILE A 46 2.93 -2.76 8.72
CA ILE A 46 1.81 -3.63 8.36
C ILE A 46 0.56 -3.22 9.15
N ILE A 47 0.67 -3.07 10.48
CA ILE A 47 -0.45 -2.75 11.37
C ILE A 47 -0.92 -1.30 11.17
N GLU A 48 -0.02 -0.37 10.84
CA GLU A 48 -0.42 0.99 10.44
C GLU A 48 -1.31 0.98 9.18
N GLY A 49 -1.06 0.06 8.24
CA GLY A 49 -1.95 -0.20 7.11
C GLY A 49 -3.37 -0.59 7.58
N ASP A 50 -3.47 -1.53 8.52
CA ASP A 50 -4.77 -1.93 9.10
C ASP A 50 -5.40 -0.76 9.87
N LEU A 51 -4.69 -0.11 10.77
CA LEU A 51 -5.19 1.02 11.55
C LEU A 51 -5.84 2.09 10.66
N THR A 52 -5.25 2.36 9.52
CA THR A 52 -5.69 3.41 8.59
C THR A 52 -6.69 2.92 7.54
N GLY A 53 -7.11 1.64 7.59
CA GLY A 53 -8.14 1.06 6.73
C GLY A 53 -7.65 0.61 5.36
N ALA A 54 -6.33 0.43 5.18
CA ALA A 54 -5.76 -0.22 4.02
C ALA A 54 -5.65 -1.75 4.22
N ASP A 55 -6.73 -2.37 4.67
CA ASP A 55 -6.80 -3.76 5.15
C ASP A 55 -6.22 -4.79 4.17
N ALA A 56 -6.36 -4.55 2.86
CA ALA A 56 -5.78 -5.41 1.83
C ALA A 56 -4.24 -5.39 1.80
N HIS A 57 -3.61 -4.46 2.52
CA HIS A 57 -2.16 -4.26 2.61
C HIS A 57 -1.63 -4.40 4.04
N GLY A 58 -2.51 -4.73 5.00
CA GLY A 58 -2.21 -4.98 6.41
C GLY A 58 -1.93 -6.45 6.73
N ILE A 59 -2.29 -6.88 7.93
CA ILE A 59 -2.05 -8.23 8.45
C ILE A 59 -2.67 -9.34 7.58
N PHE A 60 -3.66 -9.02 6.75
CA PHE A 60 -4.20 -9.90 5.72
C PHE A 60 -3.10 -10.50 4.82
N ARG A 61 -1.99 -9.78 4.63
CA ARG A 61 -0.86 -10.22 3.82
C ARG A 61 0.14 -11.12 4.56
N LEU A 62 0.07 -11.21 5.88
CA LEU A 62 1.07 -11.95 6.67
C LEU A 62 1.26 -13.41 6.22
N PRO A 63 0.20 -14.20 5.94
CA PRO A 63 0.37 -15.55 5.41
C PRO A 63 1.14 -15.61 4.08
N GLN A 64 0.96 -14.60 3.21
CA GLN A 64 1.64 -14.51 1.93
C GLN A 64 3.13 -14.15 2.09
N TYR A 65 3.47 -13.33 3.08
CA TYR A 65 4.87 -13.03 3.41
C TYR A 65 5.57 -14.26 3.96
N VAL A 66 4.91 -15.03 4.84
CA VAL A 66 5.45 -16.30 5.36
C VAL A 66 5.72 -17.27 4.21
N ASP A 67 4.77 -17.46 3.28
CA ASP A 67 4.97 -18.31 2.09
C ASP A 67 6.15 -17.81 1.22
N ALA A 68 6.32 -16.49 1.10
CA ALA A 68 7.44 -15.92 0.35
C ALA A 68 8.81 -16.14 1.03
N PHE A 69 8.87 -16.12 2.36
CA PHE A 69 10.07 -16.52 3.11
C PHE A 69 10.38 -18.01 2.92
N ASP A 70 9.39 -18.88 3.03
CA ASP A 70 9.56 -20.33 2.82
C ASP A 70 10.12 -20.65 1.43
N LYS A 71 9.63 -19.93 0.42
CA LYS A 71 10.07 -20.06 -0.98
C LYS A 71 11.38 -19.34 -1.29
N LYS A 72 11.98 -18.70 -0.30
CA LYS A 72 13.20 -17.87 -0.44
C LYS A 72 13.05 -16.74 -1.47
N HIS A 73 11.82 -16.24 -1.66
CA HIS A 73 11.54 -15.07 -2.48
C HIS A 73 11.83 -13.77 -1.72
N ILE A 74 11.93 -13.81 -0.39
CA ILE A 74 12.33 -12.70 0.47
C ILE A 74 13.50 -13.15 1.34
N ASN A 75 14.52 -12.31 1.44
CA ASN A 75 15.63 -12.51 2.36
C ASN A 75 15.23 -12.02 3.78
N PRO A 76 15.09 -12.93 4.77
CA PRO A 76 14.71 -12.51 6.12
C PRO A 76 15.82 -11.75 6.85
N GLN A 77 17.09 -11.97 6.46
CA GLN A 77 18.27 -11.34 7.07
C GLN A 77 18.89 -10.29 6.15
N ALA A 78 18.03 -9.58 5.41
CA ALA A 78 18.46 -8.56 4.46
C ALA A 78 19.26 -7.44 5.13
N THR A 79 20.38 -7.09 4.53
CA THR A 79 21.22 -5.98 4.96
C THR A 79 21.02 -4.80 4.00
N LEU A 80 20.25 -3.81 4.43
CA LEU A 80 20.00 -2.61 3.66
C LEU A 80 21.27 -1.79 3.51
N THR A 81 21.65 -1.48 2.28
CA THR A 81 22.88 -0.75 1.96
C THR A 81 22.57 0.52 1.20
N ILE A 82 23.06 1.66 1.65
CA ILE A 82 23.06 2.89 0.86
C ILE A 82 24.17 2.77 -0.18
N ILE A 83 23.80 2.67 -1.47
CA ILE A 83 24.76 2.47 -2.58
C ILE A 83 25.37 3.78 -2.97
N ASP A 84 24.57 4.85 -3.00
CA ASP A 84 24.98 6.19 -3.37
C ASP A 84 24.17 7.20 -2.56
N GLN A 85 24.80 8.28 -2.14
CA GLN A 85 24.18 9.35 -1.37
C GLN A 85 24.79 10.70 -1.73
N GLY A 86 23.93 11.57 -2.25
CA GLY A 86 24.20 13.00 -2.42
C GLY A 86 23.57 13.86 -1.32
N PRO A 87 23.66 15.18 -1.44
CA PRO A 87 23.05 16.10 -0.46
C PRO A 87 21.52 16.01 -0.37
N ALA A 88 20.85 15.61 -1.47
CA ALA A 88 19.39 15.56 -1.60
C ALA A 88 18.92 14.26 -2.25
N THR A 89 19.80 13.30 -2.49
CA THR A 89 19.48 12.04 -3.17
C THR A 89 20.15 10.87 -2.50
N ALA A 90 19.47 9.70 -2.48
CA ALA A 90 20.11 8.45 -2.11
C ALA A 90 19.49 7.28 -2.86
N LEU A 91 20.25 6.19 -3.01
CA LEU A 91 19.78 4.91 -3.52
C LEU A 91 20.09 3.81 -2.50
N ILE A 92 19.06 3.09 -2.08
CA ILE A 92 19.13 1.96 -1.15
C ILE A 92 18.98 0.65 -1.91
N ASP A 93 19.90 -0.29 -1.67
CA ASP A 93 19.72 -1.69 -2.01
C ASP A 93 19.02 -2.40 -0.86
N GLY A 94 17.86 -3.00 -1.14
CA GLY A 94 17.03 -3.70 -0.16
C GLY A 94 17.44 -5.15 0.09
N ASP A 95 18.49 -5.65 -0.56
CA ASP A 95 18.99 -7.03 -0.41
C ASP A 95 17.89 -8.11 -0.48
N ASN A 96 16.91 -7.88 -1.35
CA ASN A 96 15.71 -8.71 -1.50
C ASN A 96 14.91 -8.90 -0.20
N GLY A 97 15.02 -7.98 0.75
CA GLY A 97 14.32 -7.99 2.03
C GLY A 97 12.85 -7.56 1.94
N MET A 98 12.21 -7.41 3.11
CA MET A 98 10.85 -6.88 3.23
C MET A 98 10.80 -5.42 2.76
N GLY A 99 9.91 -5.14 1.81
CA GLY A 99 9.74 -3.79 1.28
C GLY A 99 9.32 -2.76 2.33
N HIS A 100 8.57 -3.19 3.35
CA HIS A 100 8.19 -2.33 4.48
C HIS A 100 9.42 -1.76 5.19
N LEU A 101 10.40 -2.61 5.50
CA LEU A 101 11.64 -2.21 6.14
C LEU A 101 12.46 -1.26 5.25
N ALA A 102 12.60 -1.62 3.96
CA ALA A 102 13.41 -0.86 3.02
C ALA A 102 12.83 0.55 2.80
N VAL A 103 11.52 0.67 2.63
CA VAL A 103 10.86 1.96 2.39
C VAL A 103 10.76 2.80 3.68
N GLU A 104 10.58 2.18 4.83
CA GLU A 104 10.63 2.88 6.12
C GLU A 104 12.00 3.55 6.33
N ARG A 105 13.08 2.80 6.09
CA ARG A 105 14.44 3.35 6.16
C ARG A 105 14.69 4.44 5.12
N ALA A 106 14.21 4.23 3.88
CA ALA A 106 14.28 5.23 2.83
C ALA A 106 13.54 6.53 3.21
N THR A 107 12.37 6.39 3.84
CA THR A 107 11.58 7.55 4.27
C THR A 107 12.28 8.33 5.38
N ARG A 108 12.85 7.66 6.38
CA ARG A 108 13.64 8.34 7.43
C ARG A 108 14.84 9.06 6.85
N LEU A 109 15.58 8.42 5.97
CA LEU A 109 16.71 9.05 5.29
C LEU A 109 16.26 10.25 4.45
N ALA A 110 15.14 10.14 3.72
CA ALA A 110 14.62 11.25 2.95
C ALA A 110 14.20 12.45 3.81
N ILE A 111 13.61 12.20 4.98
CA ILE A 111 13.26 13.25 5.96
C ILE A 111 14.55 13.94 6.46
N GLU A 112 15.57 13.19 6.84
CA GLU A 112 16.85 13.71 7.30
C GLU A 112 17.54 14.57 6.23
N LEU A 113 17.62 14.08 5.00
CA LEU A 113 18.22 14.83 3.89
C LEU A 113 17.42 16.10 3.57
N ALA A 114 16.08 16.02 3.58
CA ALA A 114 15.22 17.16 3.27
C ALA A 114 15.33 18.28 4.32
N GLN A 115 15.57 17.98 5.60
CA GLN A 115 15.85 18.98 6.63
C GLN A 115 17.02 19.87 6.27
N ASN A 116 18.05 19.31 5.66
CA ASN A 116 19.25 20.03 5.25
C ASN A 116 19.11 20.68 3.87
N ALA A 117 18.68 19.92 2.88
CA ALA A 117 18.63 20.33 1.48
C ALA A 117 17.30 21.02 1.06
N GLY A 118 16.25 20.91 1.87
CA GLY A 118 14.89 21.40 1.55
C GLY A 118 14.03 20.42 0.77
N LEU A 119 14.66 19.48 0.06
CA LEU A 119 14.02 18.41 -0.71
C LEU A 119 14.97 17.21 -0.73
N ALA A 120 14.42 16.00 -0.68
CA ALA A 120 15.19 14.79 -0.92
C ALA A 120 14.42 13.78 -1.77
N TRP A 121 15.16 13.01 -2.58
CA TRP A 121 14.70 11.83 -3.30
C TRP A 121 15.50 10.62 -2.84
N VAL A 122 14.79 9.59 -2.32
CA VAL A 122 15.44 8.32 -2.00
C VAL A 122 14.78 7.20 -2.79
N GLY A 123 15.58 6.55 -3.64
CA GLY A 123 15.19 5.38 -4.41
C GLY A 123 15.51 4.09 -3.65
N VAL A 124 14.74 3.03 -3.94
CA VAL A 124 14.96 1.68 -3.42
C VAL A 124 14.88 0.68 -4.57
N ARG A 125 15.82 -0.27 -4.59
CA ARG A 125 15.83 -1.43 -5.49
C ARG A 125 16.05 -2.72 -4.72
N HIS A 126 16.00 -3.87 -5.39
CA HIS A 126 16.09 -5.20 -4.77
C HIS A 126 15.22 -5.32 -3.53
N SER A 127 13.98 -4.85 -3.66
CA SER A 127 13.00 -4.84 -2.59
C SER A 127 11.80 -5.71 -2.97
N ASN A 128 10.80 -5.75 -2.11
CA ASN A 128 9.56 -6.49 -2.29
C ASN A 128 8.35 -5.60 -1.99
N HIS A 129 7.16 -6.18 -1.91
CA HIS A 129 5.93 -5.47 -1.54
C HIS A 129 6.10 -4.72 -0.23
N ALA A 130 5.70 -3.45 -0.22
CA ALA A 130 5.90 -2.52 0.90
C ALA A 130 4.58 -2.10 1.59
N GLY A 131 3.49 -2.84 1.38
CA GLY A 131 2.20 -2.52 2.00
C GLY A 131 1.52 -1.29 1.39
N ALA A 132 0.88 -0.46 2.23
CA ALA A 132 0.16 0.73 1.83
C ALA A 132 1.11 1.94 1.71
N GLY A 133 1.14 2.60 0.55
CA GLY A 133 2.01 3.76 0.29
C GLY A 133 1.74 4.95 1.21
N GLY A 134 0.49 5.11 1.61
CA GLY A 134 0.09 6.16 2.55
C GLY A 134 0.71 6.04 3.94
N VAL A 135 1.29 4.91 4.33
CA VAL A 135 2.06 4.79 5.58
C VAL A 135 3.30 5.66 5.51
N TYR A 136 4.04 5.58 4.41
CA TYR A 136 5.29 6.31 4.22
C TYR A 136 5.07 7.79 3.95
N ALA A 137 4.02 8.12 3.18
CA ALA A 137 3.61 9.51 2.98
C ALA A 137 3.22 10.17 4.32
N ALA A 138 2.53 9.43 5.21
CA ALA A 138 2.18 9.91 6.54
C ALA A 138 3.41 10.14 7.43
N MET A 139 4.45 9.31 7.37
CA MET A 139 5.70 9.53 8.11
C MET A 139 6.33 10.89 7.81
N ALA A 140 6.27 11.34 6.55
CA ALA A 140 6.74 12.66 6.18
C ALA A 140 5.85 13.76 6.77
N THR A 141 4.50 13.57 6.78
CA THR A 141 3.59 14.56 7.38
C THR A 141 3.74 14.66 8.88
N ASP A 142 4.06 13.55 9.57
CA ASP A 142 4.35 13.55 11.00
C ASP A 142 5.63 14.35 11.33
N ALA A 143 6.57 14.46 10.36
CA ALA A 143 7.73 15.33 10.44
C ALA A 143 7.44 16.79 9.99
N GLY A 144 6.20 17.12 9.62
CA GLY A 144 5.81 18.43 9.11
C GLY A 144 6.24 18.71 7.68
N MET A 145 6.46 17.67 6.89
CA MET A 145 6.93 17.73 5.52
C MET A 145 5.92 17.10 4.55
N VAL A 146 5.99 17.45 3.28
CA VAL A 146 5.25 16.75 2.23
C VAL A 146 6.01 15.48 1.86
N GLY A 147 5.27 14.36 1.77
CA GLY A 147 5.81 13.08 1.31
C GLY A 147 5.15 12.62 0.03
N ILE A 148 5.92 12.15 -0.96
CA ILE A 148 5.42 11.57 -2.20
C ILE A 148 6.08 10.21 -2.40
N TYR A 149 5.29 9.15 -2.35
CA TYR A 149 5.75 7.77 -2.52
C TYR A 149 5.23 7.18 -3.83
N GLY A 150 6.05 6.40 -4.51
CA GLY A 150 5.64 5.60 -5.65
C GLY A 150 6.35 4.26 -5.69
N ALA A 151 5.68 3.25 -6.28
CA ALA A 151 6.19 1.90 -6.37
C ALA A 151 5.83 1.19 -7.68
N VAL A 152 6.67 0.25 -8.08
CA VAL A 152 6.32 -0.76 -9.09
C VAL A 152 5.54 -1.89 -8.41
N SER A 153 4.45 -2.31 -9.02
CA SER A 153 3.71 -3.51 -8.57
C SER A 153 4.49 -4.79 -8.84
N GLY A 154 4.27 -5.82 -8.01
CA GLY A 154 4.91 -7.13 -8.17
C GLY A 154 4.44 -7.95 -9.37
N PHE A 155 3.36 -7.50 -10.07
CA PHE A 155 2.95 -8.09 -11.35
C PHE A 155 2.34 -7.06 -12.30
N ASN A 156 2.45 -7.36 -13.59
CA ASN A 156 1.77 -6.61 -14.62
C ASN A 156 0.32 -7.08 -14.79
N GLN A 157 -0.63 -6.17 -14.59
CA GLN A 157 -2.07 -6.43 -14.65
C GLN A 157 -2.82 -5.45 -15.55
N MET A 158 -2.13 -4.41 -16.05
CA MET A 158 -2.69 -3.43 -16.98
C MET A 158 -1.89 -3.42 -18.28
N ALA A 159 -2.57 -3.16 -19.39
CA ALA A 159 -1.90 -2.79 -20.62
C ALA A 159 -1.70 -1.27 -20.71
N PRO A 160 -0.72 -0.79 -21.46
CA PRO A 160 -0.70 0.59 -21.94
C PRO A 160 -2.04 0.91 -22.63
N TRP A 161 -2.48 2.16 -22.53
CA TRP A 161 -3.76 2.54 -23.15
C TRP A 161 -3.81 2.21 -24.64
N GLY A 162 -4.83 1.47 -25.06
CA GLY A 162 -4.98 0.96 -26.43
C GLY A 162 -4.20 -0.33 -26.72
N GLY A 163 -3.43 -0.86 -25.75
CA GLY A 163 -2.72 -2.13 -25.88
C GLY A 163 -3.49 -3.30 -25.30
N ALA A 164 -3.07 -4.53 -25.64
CA ALA A 164 -3.60 -5.78 -25.12
C ALA A 164 -2.58 -6.56 -24.27
N GLU A 165 -1.31 -6.13 -24.25
CA GLU A 165 -0.24 -6.79 -23.52
C GLU A 165 -0.06 -6.17 -22.13
N PRO A 166 -0.08 -6.95 -21.03
CA PRO A 166 0.09 -6.43 -19.68
C PRO A 166 1.56 -6.05 -19.41
N LEU A 167 1.91 -4.81 -19.64
CA LEU A 167 3.24 -4.25 -19.43
C LEU A 167 3.31 -3.29 -18.24
N LEU A 168 2.16 -2.99 -17.63
CA LEU A 168 2.04 -2.07 -16.50
C LEU A 168 1.44 -2.79 -15.29
N GLY A 169 1.97 -2.49 -14.13
CA GLY A 169 1.34 -2.81 -12.86
C GLY A 169 0.34 -1.74 -12.42
N THR A 170 -0.29 -1.93 -11.28
CA THR A 170 -1.17 -0.93 -10.66
C THR A 170 -0.40 0.27 -10.07
N ASN A 171 0.89 0.26 -10.16
CA ASN A 171 1.91 1.26 -9.80
C ASN A 171 1.34 2.40 -8.95
N PRO A 172 1.26 2.21 -7.61
CA PRO A 172 0.59 3.16 -6.73
C PRO A 172 1.37 4.45 -6.54
N LEU A 173 0.62 5.52 -6.27
CA LEU A 173 1.11 6.82 -5.84
C LEU A 173 0.46 7.17 -4.51
N ALA A 174 1.29 7.59 -3.53
CA ALA A 174 0.78 8.21 -2.32
C ALA A 174 1.39 9.59 -2.13
N ILE A 175 0.54 10.54 -1.67
CA ILE A 175 0.95 11.92 -1.37
C ILE A 175 0.43 12.26 0.01
N GLY A 176 1.32 12.71 0.90
CA GLY A 176 0.99 13.24 2.21
C GLY A 176 1.32 14.72 2.31
N ILE A 177 0.38 15.53 2.78
CA ILE A 177 0.54 16.97 2.99
C ILE A 177 0.19 17.27 4.45
N PRO A 178 1.12 17.83 5.25
CA PRO A 178 0.88 18.12 6.66
C PRO A 178 -0.19 19.21 6.83
N ALA A 179 -0.93 19.12 7.93
CA ALA A 179 -1.97 20.06 8.34
C ALA A 179 -1.79 20.41 9.83
N GLY A 180 -2.44 21.45 10.32
CA GLY A 180 -2.31 21.93 11.70
C GLY A 180 -3.25 21.20 12.65
N GLN A 181 -4.52 21.59 12.65
CA GLN A 181 -5.58 21.04 13.52
C GLN A 181 -6.40 19.94 12.81
N GLN A 182 -6.49 20.01 11.49
CA GLN A 182 -7.16 19.00 10.69
C GLN A 182 -6.22 17.79 10.47
N PRO A 183 -6.76 16.61 10.17
CA PRO A 183 -5.94 15.50 9.72
C PRO A 183 -5.15 15.85 8.46
N ALA A 184 -3.91 15.37 8.37
CA ALA A 184 -3.10 15.50 7.16
C ALA A 184 -3.87 15.00 5.93
N VAL A 185 -3.68 15.68 4.80
CA VAL A 185 -4.24 15.20 3.53
C VAL A 185 -3.38 14.05 3.05
N ILE A 186 -3.98 12.85 2.98
CA ILE A 186 -3.30 11.64 2.51
C ILE A 186 -4.05 11.07 1.32
N ILE A 187 -3.45 11.14 0.15
CA ILE A 187 -3.87 10.44 -1.05
C ILE A 187 -3.06 9.15 -1.13
N ASP A 188 -3.71 8.02 -1.31
CA ASP A 188 -3.05 6.71 -1.52
C ASP A 188 -3.91 5.93 -2.52
N THR A 189 -3.43 5.82 -3.73
CA THR A 189 -4.22 5.29 -4.85
C THR A 189 -3.38 4.47 -5.80
N ALA A 190 -3.99 3.39 -6.32
CA ALA A 190 -3.49 2.72 -7.50
C ALA A 190 -3.72 3.58 -8.74
N THR A 191 -2.97 3.33 -9.81
CA THR A 191 -3.22 3.93 -11.12
C THR A 191 -4.23 3.13 -11.97
N SER A 192 -4.79 2.05 -11.43
CA SER A 192 -5.93 1.30 -11.97
C SER A 192 -7.25 1.75 -11.34
N VAL A 193 -8.37 1.55 -12.05
CA VAL A 193 -9.73 1.87 -11.56
C VAL A 193 -10.06 1.04 -10.31
N ALA A 194 -9.64 -0.21 -10.29
CA ALA A 194 -9.82 -1.11 -9.16
C ALA A 194 -8.52 -1.83 -8.81
N SER A 195 -8.36 -2.21 -7.54
CA SER A 195 -7.28 -3.08 -7.13
C SER A 195 -7.65 -4.56 -7.27
N ALA A 196 -6.65 -5.44 -7.40
CA ALA A 196 -6.87 -6.87 -7.36
C ALA A 196 -7.57 -7.33 -6.07
N GLY A 197 -7.33 -6.64 -4.95
CA GLY A 197 -8.00 -6.90 -3.68
C GLY A 197 -9.52 -6.63 -3.74
N MET A 198 -9.94 -5.55 -4.39
CA MET A 198 -11.37 -5.23 -4.57
C MET A 198 -12.08 -6.30 -5.43
N ILE A 199 -11.42 -6.75 -6.49
CA ILE A 199 -11.96 -7.79 -7.39
C ILE A 199 -12.08 -9.13 -6.64
N LYS A 200 -11.05 -9.53 -5.90
CA LYS A 200 -11.09 -10.74 -5.06
C LYS A 200 -12.18 -10.68 -4.00
N ALA A 201 -12.38 -9.52 -3.38
CA ALA A 201 -13.46 -9.33 -2.41
C ALA A 201 -14.85 -9.48 -3.04
N ALA A 202 -15.06 -8.98 -4.25
CA ALA A 202 -16.30 -9.19 -5.00
C ALA A 202 -16.51 -10.68 -5.34
N ALA A 203 -15.45 -11.39 -5.78
CA ALA A 203 -15.49 -12.82 -6.03
C ALA A 203 -15.92 -13.63 -4.80
N LEU A 204 -15.38 -13.30 -3.62
CA LEU A 204 -15.72 -13.98 -2.37
C LEU A 204 -17.18 -13.74 -1.94
N ARG A 205 -17.78 -12.62 -2.34
CA ARG A 205 -19.20 -12.32 -2.09
C ARG A 205 -20.13 -12.86 -3.17
N GLY A 206 -19.59 -13.44 -4.25
CA GLY A 206 -20.37 -13.88 -5.41
C GLY A 206 -20.99 -12.73 -6.19
N GLU A 207 -20.42 -11.54 -6.12
CA GLU A 207 -20.91 -10.33 -6.76
C GLU A 207 -20.20 -10.08 -8.09
N LYS A 208 -20.93 -9.55 -9.06
CA LYS A 208 -20.31 -9.00 -10.28
C LYS A 208 -19.62 -7.67 -9.96
N ILE A 209 -18.54 -7.39 -10.68
CA ILE A 209 -17.86 -6.09 -10.61
C ILE A 209 -18.47 -5.11 -11.65
N PRO A 210 -18.35 -3.79 -11.43
CA PRO A 210 -18.77 -2.79 -12.40
C PRO A 210 -18.05 -2.96 -13.75
N ALA A 211 -18.77 -2.70 -14.85
CA ALA A 211 -18.15 -2.56 -16.16
C ALA A 211 -17.09 -1.46 -16.12
N GLY A 212 -15.96 -1.69 -16.80
CA GLY A 212 -14.84 -0.75 -16.85
C GLY A 212 -13.78 -0.95 -15.74
N TRP A 213 -13.92 -1.97 -14.86
CA TRP A 213 -12.83 -2.37 -13.95
C TRP A 213 -11.84 -3.32 -14.64
N MET A 214 -12.36 -4.20 -15.49
CA MET A 214 -11.57 -5.15 -16.27
C MET A 214 -12.04 -5.19 -17.72
N ILE A 215 -11.12 -5.55 -18.62
CA ILE A 215 -11.38 -5.80 -20.04
C ILE A 215 -10.80 -7.14 -20.47
N ASP A 216 -11.41 -7.73 -21.46
CA ASP A 216 -10.85 -8.86 -22.19
C ASP A 216 -9.72 -8.37 -23.13
N PRO A 217 -8.49 -8.89 -23.05
CA PRO A 217 -7.40 -8.45 -23.90
C PRO A 217 -7.57 -8.79 -25.39
N ALA A 218 -8.43 -9.75 -25.74
CA ALA A 218 -8.64 -10.16 -27.12
C ALA A 218 -9.68 -9.29 -27.85
N SER A 219 -10.77 -8.90 -27.14
CA SER A 219 -11.86 -8.13 -27.75
C SER A 219 -11.90 -6.66 -27.29
N GLY A 220 -11.32 -6.34 -26.13
CA GLY A 220 -11.45 -5.03 -25.49
C GLY A 220 -12.78 -4.84 -24.74
N ASP A 221 -13.64 -5.85 -24.72
CA ASP A 221 -14.93 -5.79 -24.04
C ASP A 221 -14.80 -5.75 -22.53
N ALA A 222 -15.78 -5.13 -21.85
CA ALA A 222 -15.83 -5.08 -20.41
C ALA A 222 -16.08 -6.48 -19.80
N VAL A 223 -15.26 -6.87 -18.83
CA VAL A 223 -15.42 -8.10 -18.05
C VAL A 223 -15.99 -7.75 -16.69
N THR A 224 -17.13 -8.34 -16.33
CA THR A 224 -17.83 -8.11 -15.05
C THR A 224 -17.79 -9.31 -14.11
N ASP A 225 -17.26 -10.44 -14.56
CA ASP A 225 -17.05 -11.63 -13.72
C ASP A 225 -15.69 -11.53 -13.02
N PRO A 226 -15.64 -11.41 -11.68
CA PRO A 226 -14.37 -11.33 -10.96
C PRO A 226 -13.54 -12.61 -11.02
N ALA A 227 -14.14 -13.78 -11.35
CA ALA A 227 -13.41 -15.03 -11.51
C ALA A 227 -12.48 -15.00 -12.74
N ALA A 228 -12.76 -14.16 -13.74
CA ALA A 228 -11.94 -13.99 -14.92
C ALA A 228 -10.72 -13.05 -14.74
N MET A 229 -10.40 -12.62 -13.50
CA MET A 229 -9.35 -11.63 -13.24
C MET A 229 -7.99 -12.01 -13.83
N MET A 230 -7.59 -13.28 -13.76
CA MET A 230 -6.28 -13.73 -14.27
C MET A 230 -6.16 -13.74 -15.78
N GLN A 231 -7.28 -13.78 -16.50
CA GLN A 231 -7.37 -13.76 -17.96
C GLN A 231 -7.65 -12.35 -18.51
N SER A 232 -8.03 -11.43 -17.62
CA SER A 232 -8.41 -10.06 -17.95
C SER A 232 -7.29 -9.06 -17.68
N LEU A 233 -7.47 -7.83 -18.14
CA LEU A 233 -6.62 -6.69 -17.82
C LEU A 233 -7.39 -5.69 -16.96
N LEU A 234 -6.75 -5.14 -15.94
CA LEU A 234 -7.27 -4.00 -15.20
C LEU A 234 -7.24 -2.76 -16.08
N THR A 235 -8.22 -1.89 -15.91
CA THR A 235 -8.26 -0.61 -16.62
C THR A 235 -7.58 0.50 -15.81
N PRO A 236 -6.85 1.41 -16.47
CA PRO A 236 -6.24 2.56 -15.81
C PRO A 236 -7.28 3.61 -15.42
N ILE A 237 -7.08 4.31 -14.30
CA ILE A 237 -7.92 5.45 -13.89
C ILE A 237 -7.87 6.55 -14.95
N GLY A 238 -9.03 7.12 -15.31
CA GLY A 238 -9.06 8.21 -16.28
C GLY A 238 -8.45 7.85 -17.65
N ALA A 239 -8.54 6.59 -18.06
CA ALA A 239 -8.13 6.09 -19.37
C ALA A 239 -6.61 6.31 -19.63
N HIS A 240 -6.24 6.99 -20.73
CA HIS A 240 -4.85 7.27 -21.10
C HIS A 240 -4.07 8.05 -20.00
N LYS A 241 -4.75 8.83 -19.16
CA LYS A 241 -4.11 9.61 -18.10
C LYS A 241 -3.53 8.69 -17.01
N GLY A 242 -4.31 7.70 -16.54
CA GLY A 242 -3.85 6.71 -15.59
C GLY A 242 -2.79 5.77 -16.15
N SER A 243 -2.89 5.43 -17.44
CA SER A 243 -1.84 4.69 -18.14
C SER A 243 -0.52 5.47 -18.18
N GLY A 244 -0.58 6.77 -18.46
CA GLY A 244 0.59 7.67 -18.40
C GLY A 244 1.19 7.78 -17.01
N LEU A 245 0.35 7.88 -15.96
CA LEU A 245 0.80 7.88 -14.56
C LEU A 245 1.47 6.55 -14.18
N ALA A 246 0.87 5.42 -14.54
CA ALA A 246 1.44 4.09 -14.28
C ALA A 246 2.82 3.92 -14.94
N LEU A 247 2.96 4.42 -16.19
CA LEU A 247 4.24 4.43 -16.89
C LEU A 247 5.26 5.31 -16.17
N ALA A 248 4.91 6.56 -15.83
CA ALA A 248 5.82 7.49 -15.17
C ALA A 248 6.31 6.94 -13.82
N ILE A 249 5.39 6.46 -12.97
CA ILE A 249 5.73 5.84 -11.68
C ILE A 249 6.61 4.61 -11.89
N GLY A 250 6.29 3.77 -12.88
CA GLY A 250 7.08 2.58 -13.19
C GLY A 250 8.51 2.91 -13.62
N LEU A 251 8.70 3.96 -14.43
CA LEU A 251 10.04 4.41 -14.83
C LEU A 251 10.83 5.02 -13.68
N LEU A 252 10.16 5.80 -12.82
CA LEU A 252 10.79 6.46 -11.66
C LEU A 252 11.10 5.48 -10.53
N ALA A 253 10.18 4.58 -10.21
CA ALA A 253 10.39 3.58 -9.15
C ALA A 253 11.21 2.38 -9.63
N GLY A 254 11.04 1.96 -10.87
CA GLY A 254 11.75 0.83 -11.48
C GLY A 254 13.04 1.26 -12.14
N THR A 255 12.95 1.73 -13.37
CA THR A 255 14.11 1.96 -14.25
C THR A 255 15.14 2.91 -13.64
N LEU A 256 14.71 4.04 -13.05
CA LEU A 256 15.62 5.03 -12.45
C LEU A 256 16.45 4.42 -11.31
N ASN A 257 15.88 3.49 -10.55
CA ASN A 257 16.54 2.86 -9.42
C ASN A 257 17.34 1.58 -9.81
N GLY A 258 17.32 1.16 -11.08
CA GLY A 258 17.86 -0.14 -11.50
C GLY A 258 17.03 -1.33 -11.02
N ALA A 259 15.74 -1.10 -10.79
CA ALA A 259 14.76 -2.14 -10.45
C ALA A 259 13.93 -2.56 -11.68
N SER A 260 13.19 -3.67 -11.55
CA SER A 260 12.42 -4.24 -12.65
C SER A 260 11.24 -3.35 -13.07
N PHE A 261 10.97 -3.31 -14.37
CA PHE A 261 9.80 -2.64 -14.94
C PHE A 261 9.42 -3.28 -16.30
N GLY A 262 8.19 -3.11 -16.74
CA GLY A 262 7.73 -3.59 -18.04
C GLY A 262 7.83 -5.11 -18.15
N ARG A 263 8.55 -5.62 -19.15
CA ARG A 263 8.70 -7.06 -19.41
C ARG A 263 9.48 -7.82 -18.33
N ASP A 264 10.26 -7.13 -17.50
CA ASP A 264 11.01 -7.74 -16.40
C ASP A 264 10.10 -8.14 -15.22
N ILE A 265 8.86 -7.61 -15.19
CA ILE A 265 7.85 -7.95 -14.20
C ILE A 265 6.95 -9.05 -14.74
N PRO A 266 6.78 -10.19 -14.02
CA PRO A 266 5.93 -11.27 -14.49
C PRO A 266 4.45 -10.90 -14.49
N ARG A 267 3.68 -11.53 -15.37
CA ARG A 267 2.21 -11.41 -15.40
C ARG A 267 1.53 -12.13 -14.23
N SER A 268 2.15 -13.17 -13.72
CA SER A 268 1.62 -14.03 -12.66
C SER A 268 2.74 -14.51 -11.75
N GLY A 269 2.37 -14.99 -10.58
CA GLY A 269 3.31 -15.50 -9.61
C GLY A 269 3.00 -15.00 -8.20
N SER A 270 3.99 -15.04 -7.31
CA SER A 270 3.85 -14.53 -5.94
C SER A 270 3.88 -13.00 -5.85
N GLY A 271 4.51 -12.34 -6.83
CA GLY A 271 4.81 -10.90 -6.78
C GLY A 271 5.99 -10.54 -5.87
N PHE A 272 6.73 -11.56 -5.39
CA PHE A 272 7.91 -11.40 -4.57
C PHE A 272 9.16 -11.89 -5.30
N GLY A 273 10.33 -11.37 -4.92
CA GLY A 273 11.62 -11.73 -5.54
C GLY A 273 11.79 -11.18 -6.96
N VAL A 274 11.06 -10.13 -7.33
CA VAL A 274 11.05 -9.56 -8.68
C VAL A 274 11.84 -8.25 -8.78
N ASN A 275 12.74 -7.97 -7.84
CA ASN A 275 13.46 -6.70 -7.77
C ASN A 275 12.50 -5.50 -7.84
N SER A 276 11.53 -5.45 -6.92
CA SER A 276 10.56 -4.34 -6.86
C SER A 276 11.27 -3.03 -6.52
N GLY A 277 10.96 -1.98 -7.27
CA GLY A 277 11.47 -0.64 -7.04
C GLY A 277 10.44 0.27 -6.37
N GLN A 278 10.93 1.16 -5.51
CA GLN A 278 10.15 2.21 -4.87
C GLN A 278 10.94 3.51 -4.85
N PHE A 279 10.25 4.62 -4.63
CA PHE A 279 10.87 5.89 -4.28
C PHE A 279 10.03 6.62 -3.24
N ILE A 280 10.71 7.46 -2.47
CA ILE A 280 10.10 8.48 -1.62
C ILE A 280 10.75 9.83 -1.90
N ILE A 281 9.91 10.86 -2.08
CA ILE A 281 10.33 12.26 -2.14
C ILE A 281 9.80 12.92 -0.88
N VAL A 282 10.65 13.69 -0.20
CA VAL A 282 10.25 14.50 0.95
C VAL A 282 10.60 15.94 0.68
N LEU A 283 9.65 16.85 0.92
CA LEU A 283 9.79 18.29 0.73
C LEU A 283 9.58 19.01 2.06
N ASP A 284 10.57 19.79 2.48
CA ASP A 284 10.46 20.66 3.66
C ASP A 284 9.66 21.93 3.30
N VAL A 285 8.46 22.05 3.84
CA VAL A 285 7.57 23.18 3.57
C VAL A 285 8.13 24.51 4.08
N ALA A 286 8.98 24.46 5.11
CA ALA A 286 9.58 25.65 5.70
C ALA A 286 10.54 26.38 4.74
N ARG A 287 10.96 25.73 3.65
CA ARG A 287 11.77 26.37 2.58
C ARG A 287 10.96 27.28 1.66
N PHE A 288 9.63 27.20 1.70
CA PHE A 288 8.72 27.96 0.83
C PHE A 288 7.90 28.97 1.61
N THR A 289 7.38 28.56 2.76
CA THR A 289 6.56 29.39 3.64
C THR A 289 6.70 28.91 5.08
N PRO A 290 6.51 29.77 6.10
CA PRO A 290 6.51 29.32 7.49
C PRO A 290 5.56 28.15 7.67
N ARG A 291 6.01 27.10 8.34
CA ARG A 291 5.26 25.84 8.52
C ARG A 291 3.86 26.09 9.09
N GLU A 292 3.77 26.87 10.14
CA GLU A 292 2.49 27.18 10.80
C GLU A 292 1.50 27.87 9.86
N GLN A 293 1.98 28.77 8.98
CA GLN A 293 1.16 29.42 7.99
C GLN A 293 0.68 28.42 6.93
N PHE A 294 1.55 27.54 6.46
CA PHE A 294 1.18 26.49 5.51
C PHE A 294 0.12 25.56 6.08
N GLU A 295 0.36 25.03 7.29
CA GLU A 295 -0.56 24.13 7.98
C GLU A 295 -1.93 24.78 8.23
N ALA A 296 -1.98 26.06 8.63
CA ALA A 296 -3.22 26.80 8.79
C ALA A 296 -4.01 26.96 7.47
N GLU A 297 -3.32 27.17 6.35
CA GLU A 297 -3.97 27.23 5.03
C GLU A 297 -4.49 25.87 4.59
N ILE A 298 -3.77 24.77 4.88
CA ILE A 298 -4.27 23.40 4.62
C ILE A 298 -5.54 23.14 5.44
N ASP A 299 -5.57 23.53 6.72
CA ASP A 299 -6.75 23.42 7.59
C ASP A 299 -7.95 24.18 7.00
N ARG A 300 -7.72 25.42 6.55
CA ARG A 300 -8.77 26.25 5.92
C ARG A 300 -9.30 25.59 4.65
N HIS A 301 -8.43 25.16 3.73
CA HIS A 301 -8.84 24.49 2.50
C HIS A 301 -9.56 23.16 2.77
N SER A 302 -9.10 22.38 3.73
CA SER A 302 -9.77 21.13 4.13
C SER A 302 -11.17 21.40 4.66
N THR A 303 -11.33 22.45 5.46
CA THR A 303 -12.62 22.90 6.00
C THR A 303 -13.55 23.35 4.88
N ASP A 304 -13.07 24.21 3.97
CA ASP A 304 -13.84 24.71 2.83
C ASP A 304 -14.34 23.57 1.92
N LEU A 305 -13.46 22.59 1.63
CA LEU A 305 -13.81 21.41 0.84
C LEU A 305 -14.86 20.54 1.54
N ALA A 306 -14.66 20.26 2.83
CA ALA A 306 -15.59 19.42 3.60
C ALA A 306 -16.98 20.03 3.73
N HIS A 307 -17.08 21.38 3.79
CA HIS A 307 -18.33 22.11 3.89
C HIS A 307 -18.91 22.55 2.53
N SER A 308 -18.24 22.21 1.44
CA SER A 308 -18.76 22.52 0.10
C SER A 308 -20.09 21.82 -0.14
N GLN A 309 -20.98 22.47 -0.88
CA GLN A 309 -22.31 21.93 -1.17
C GLN A 309 -22.22 20.61 -1.94
N ALA A 310 -22.74 19.54 -1.36
CA ALA A 310 -22.86 18.26 -2.04
C ALA A 310 -23.93 18.30 -3.16
N LEU A 311 -23.76 17.51 -4.20
CA LEU A 311 -24.80 17.32 -5.22
C LEU A 311 -26.05 16.68 -4.58
N PRO A 312 -27.26 17.00 -5.11
CA PRO A 312 -28.49 16.38 -4.62
C PRO A 312 -28.39 14.84 -4.60
N GLY A 313 -28.64 14.23 -3.44
CA GLY A 313 -28.55 12.78 -3.26
C GLY A 313 -27.14 12.20 -3.11
N ALA A 314 -26.10 13.03 -3.20
CA ALA A 314 -24.72 12.58 -2.95
C ALA A 314 -24.41 12.59 -1.44
N ALA A 315 -23.44 11.74 -1.04
CA ALA A 315 -22.88 11.80 0.30
C ALA A 315 -22.10 13.12 0.51
N PRO A 316 -21.88 13.56 1.76
CA PRO A 316 -21.04 14.72 2.06
C PRO A 316 -19.66 14.62 1.41
N VAL A 317 -19.12 15.77 1.00
CA VAL A 317 -17.78 15.86 0.41
C VAL A 317 -16.74 15.39 1.44
N ARG A 318 -15.78 14.59 0.99
CA ARG A 318 -14.72 14.04 1.85
C ARG A 318 -13.36 14.57 1.43
N VAL A 319 -12.57 14.97 2.40
CA VAL A 319 -11.16 15.31 2.20
C VAL A 319 -10.34 14.01 2.30
N PRO A 320 -9.45 13.73 1.35
CA PRO A 320 -8.54 12.59 1.44
C PRO A 320 -7.72 12.62 2.74
N GLY A 321 -7.62 11.49 3.44
CA GLY A 321 -6.95 11.40 4.73
C GLY A 321 -7.89 11.45 5.94
N HIS A 322 -9.01 12.20 5.91
CA HIS A 322 -9.90 12.34 7.06
C HIS A 322 -10.54 11.01 7.50
N THR A 323 -11.07 10.23 6.56
CA THR A 323 -11.61 8.89 6.86
C THR A 323 -10.52 7.95 7.40
N ARG A 324 -9.29 8.08 6.90
CA ARG A 324 -8.13 7.33 7.35
C ARG A 324 -7.82 7.65 8.82
N ALA A 325 -7.75 8.93 9.18
CA ALA A 325 -7.52 9.39 10.55
C ALA A 325 -8.63 8.93 11.51
N GLN A 326 -9.89 9.06 11.10
CA GLN A 326 -11.04 8.59 11.88
C GLN A 326 -11.01 7.08 12.13
N LYS A 327 -10.70 6.29 11.09
CA LYS A 327 -10.53 4.83 11.25
C LYS A 327 -9.41 4.50 12.22
N LYS A 328 -8.27 5.19 12.12
CA LYS A 328 -7.14 4.98 13.03
C LYS A 328 -7.54 5.22 14.48
N GLN A 329 -8.21 6.32 14.78
CA GLN A 329 -8.73 6.61 16.12
C GLN A 329 -9.69 5.53 16.61
N THR A 330 -10.65 5.13 15.77
CA THR A 330 -11.62 4.08 16.10
C THR A 330 -10.94 2.74 16.37
N ARG A 331 -9.98 2.34 15.52
CA ARG A 331 -9.29 1.05 15.65
C ARG A 331 -8.28 1.01 16.79
N LEU A 332 -7.69 2.13 17.15
CA LEU A 332 -6.88 2.24 18.36
C LEU A 332 -7.72 2.06 19.64
N ALA A 333 -8.93 2.61 19.65
CA ALA A 333 -9.83 2.51 20.81
C ALA A 333 -10.52 1.15 20.92
N ASN A 334 -10.97 0.56 19.81
CA ASN A 334 -11.88 -0.60 19.78
C ASN A 334 -11.21 -1.88 19.27
N GLY A 335 -9.98 -1.82 18.78
CA GLY A 335 -9.32 -2.92 18.07
C GLY A 335 -9.58 -2.91 16.56
N ILE A 336 -8.89 -3.80 15.86
CA ILE A 336 -8.96 -4.01 14.41
C ILE A 336 -9.87 -5.21 14.14
N ASP A 337 -10.77 -5.06 13.18
CA ASP A 337 -11.72 -6.09 12.76
C ASP A 337 -11.00 -7.20 11.99
N ILE A 338 -10.94 -8.39 12.57
CA ILE A 338 -10.39 -9.59 11.94
C ILE A 338 -11.51 -10.57 11.65
N SER A 339 -11.68 -10.93 10.38
CA SER A 339 -12.68 -11.94 9.99
C SER A 339 -12.29 -13.32 10.52
N ALA A 340 -13.29 -14.18 10.78
CA ALA A 340 -13.03 -15.55 11.25
C ALA A 340 -12.09 -16.33 10.32
N ALA A 341 -12.21 -16.15 8.99
CA ALA A 341 -11.35 -16.80 8.01
C ALA A 341 -9.89 -16.33 8.11
N LEU A 342 -9.65 -15.04 8.31
CA LEU A 342 -8.31 -14.52 8.54
C LEU A 342 -7.76 -14.96 9.90
N ALA A 343 -8.57 -14.90 10.96
CA ALA A 343 -8.18 -15.38 12.28
C ALA A 343 -7.75 -16.86 12.26
N GLN A 344 -8.45 -17.70 11.49
CA GLN A 344 -8.07 -19.09 11.29
C GLN A 344 -6.69 -19.23 10.63
N GLN A 345 -6.41 -18.45 9.58
CA GLN A 345 -5.10 -18.47 8.91
C GLN A 345 -3.98 -17.98 9.85
N LEU A 346 -4.23 -16.92 10.61
CA LEU A 346 -3.24 -16.39 11.56
C LEU A 346 -3.00 -17.38 12.72
N ASN A 347 -4.04 -18.03 13.23
CA ASN A 347 -3.90 -19.07 14.26
C ASN A 347 -3.17 -20.32 13.73
N ALA A 348 -3.31 -20.64 12.46
CA ALA A 348 -2.50 -21.70 11.83
C ALA A 348 -1.00 -21.33 11.80
N LEU A 349 -0.65 -20.06 11.56
CA LEU A 349 0.73 -19.57 11.71
C LEU A 349 1.21 -19.64 13.17
N ALA A 350 0.37 -19.23 14.14
CA ALA A 350 0.69 -19.36 15.55
C ALA A 350 1.02 -20.81 15.93
N GLN A 351 0.20 -21.75 15.49
CA GLN A 351 0.40 -23.19 15.73
C GLN A 351 1.70 -23.69 15.07
N ARG A 352 1.93 -23.31 13.79
CA ARG A 352 3.13 -23.67 13.04
C ARG A 352 4.42 -23.22 13.74
N PHE A 353 4.45 -22.02 14.29
CA PHE A 353 5.63 -21.43 14.92
C PHE A 353 5.65 -21.56 16.45
N THR A 354 4.71 -22.31 17.04
CA THR A 354 4.57 -22.47 18.50
C THR A 354 4.44 -21.13 19.23
N LEU A 355 3.68 -20.21 18.65
CA LEU A 355 3.34 -18.89 19.20
C LEU A 355 1.97 -18.91 19.89
N GLN A 356 1.70 -17.90 20.72
CA GLN A 356 0.36 -17.73 21.30
C GLN A 356 -0.67 -17.38 20.19
N PRO A 357 -1.83 -18.03 20.14
CA PRO A 357 -2.88 -17.70 19.20
C PRO A 357 -3.47 -16.32 19.47
N LEU A 358 -4.12 -15.73 18.45
CA LEU A 358 -4.81 -14.45 18.52
C LEU A 358 -6.13 -14.52 19.28
#